data_b0c693a66e5469a28737a972e886b39d
#
_entry.id   b0c693a66e5469a28737a972e886b39d
#
_cell.length_a   1.000
_cell.length_b   1.000
_cell.length_c   1.000
_cell.angle_alpha   90.00
_cell.angle_beta   90.00
_cell.angle_gamma   90.00
#
_symmetry.space_group_name_H-M   'P 1'
#
loop_
_entity.id
_entity.type
_entity.pdbx_description
1 polymer ?
#
loop_
_entity_poly.entity_id
_entity_poly.type
_entity_poly.pdbx_seq_one_letter_code
_entity_poly.pdbx_strand_id
1 'polypeptide(L)'
;DVENYPGFPSGIMGPELMSNFRAQAERFGAELLTKKVTRVNLHTSPFEVWVGDPSSNEPTFTAESIIVSTGAKALMLNLPKEIELVGHGISTCATCDGFFFKDQEIAVVGGGDSAVEEAMFLSRFASKVTIIHRRDQLRASKIMQDRAFANPKIKFLWNHQVTEYIGDTKLEGVKVQNVTHQTESVLNISGLFIAIGHTPNTSIFEGQLSLHENGYIKTESDSSRTNIDGVFACGDVQDFTYRQAITAAGSGCMAAIDAERWLEEQHAG
;
A
#
# COMPACT_ATOMS: atom_id res chain seq x y z
N ASP A 1 -15.72 0.05 1.04
CA ASP A 1 -15.95 -0.84 2.20
C ASP A 1 -14.66 -1.53 2.61
N VAL A 2 -14.47 -1.72 3.92
CA VAL A 2 -13.39 -2.52 4.52
C VAL A 2 -14.03 -3.79 5.09
N GLU A 3 -13.77 -4.93 4.43
CA GLU A 3 -14.40 -6.21 4.74
C GLU A 3 -13.50 -7.12 5.58
N ASN A 4 -12.22 -6.84 5.62
CA ASN A 4 -11.21 -7.72 6.22
C ASN A 4 -10.58 -7.16 7.51
N TYR A 5 -11.24 -6.20 8.17
CA TYR A 5 -10.86 -5.73 9.49
C TYR A 5 -11.75 -6.39 10.56
N PRO A 6 -11.21 -7.23 11.46
CA PRO A 6 -12.00 -7.94 12.46
C PRO A 6 -12.78 -6.99 13.39
N GLY A 7 -13.99 -7.39 13.75
CA GLY A 7 -14.89 -6.62 14.61
C GLY A 7 -16.05 -5.95 13.86
N PHE A 8 -16.03 -5.99 12.53
CA PHE A 8 -17.09 -5.43 11.67
C PHE A 8 -17.72 -6.54 10.79
N PRO A 9 -18.68 -7.31 11.30
CA PRO A 9 -19.21 -8.48 10.60
C PRO A 9 -19.98 -8.14 9.31
N SER A 10 -20.37 -6.88 9.14
CA SER A 10 -21.02 -6.37 7.93
C SER A 10 -20.13 -5.43 7.11
N GLY A 11 -18.80 -5.46 7.36
CA GLY A 11 -17.90 -4.46 6.82
C GLY A 11 -18.06 -3.08 7.47
N ILE A 12 -17.20 -2.15 7.11
CA ILE A 12 -17.26 -0.75 7.52
C ILE A 12 -16.68 0.13 6.40
N MET A 13 -17.23 1.33 6.23
CA MET A 13 -16.63 2.30 5.31
C MET A 13 -15.25 2.76 5.82
N GLY A 14 -14.24 2.79 4.94
CA GLY A 14 -12.89 3.21 5.31
C GLY A 14 -12.81 4.56 6.03
N PRO A 15 -13.49 5.62 5.55
CA PRO A 15 -13.54 6.90 6.25
C PRO A 15 -14.16 6.83 7.67
N GLU A 16 -15.18 5.98 7.85
CA GLU A 16 -15.81 5.75 9.16
C GLU A 16 -14.85 5.03 10.10
N LEU A 17 -14.17 3.98 9.63
CA LEU A 17 -13.15 3.26 10.40
C LEU A 17 -12.05 4.22 10.88
N MET A 18 -11.54 5.08 9.99
CA MET A 18 -10.53 6.07 10.33
C MET A 18 -11.05 7.12 11.31
N SER A 19 -12.32 7.53 11.21
CA SER A 19 -12.95 8.43 12.17
C SER A 19 -13.03 7.80 13.56
N ASN A 20 -13.38 6.51 13.64
CA ASN A 20 -13.44 5.76 14.89
C ASN A 20 -12.03 5.63 15.53
N PHE A 21 -10.99 5.38 14.74
CA PHE A 21 -9.61 5.33 15.24
C PHE A 21 -9.16 6.67 15.80
N ARG A 22 -9.48 7.78 15.10
CA ARG A 22 -9.17 9.14 15.58
C ARG A 22 -9.86 9.43 16.92
N ALA A 23 -11.16 9.22 16.98
CA ALA A 23 -11.95 9.46 18.19
C ALA A 23 -11.45 8.61 19.38
N GLN A 24 -11.02 7.37 19.10
CA GLN A 24 -10.43 6.51 20.12
C GLN A 24 -9.09 7.06 20.63
N ALA A 25 -8.20 7.49 19.75
CA ALA A 25 -6.92 8.06 20.13
C ALA A 25 -7.09 9.36 20.92
N GLU A 26 -7.96 10.27 20.47
CA GLU A 26 -8.29 11.53 21.16
C GLU A 26 -8.86 11.28 22.57
N ARG A 27 -9.68 10.25 22.74
CA ARG A 27 -10.21 9.86 24.06
C ARG A 27 -9.12 9.52 25.08
N PHE A 28 -7.97 9.04 24.61
CA PHE A 28 -6.80 8.73 25.43
C PHE A 28 -5.77 9.89 25.48
N GLY A 29 -6.14 11.07 24.99
CA GLY A 29 -5.34 12.30 25.10
C GLY A 29 -4.34 12.51 23.98
N ALA A 30 -4.43 11.75 22.88
CA ALA A 30 -3.58 12.02 21.71
C ALA A 30 -4.01 13.30 21.00
N GLU A 31 -3.05 14.18 20.72
CA GLU A 31 -3.26 15.35 19.86
C GLU A 31 -3.07 14.97 18.40
N LEU A 32 -4.09 15.22 17.57
CA LEU A 32 -4.11 14.85 16.17
C LEU A 32 -3.96 16.07 15.27
N LEU A 33 -2.83 16.17 14.57
CA LEU A 33 -2.55 17.24 13.62
C LEU A 33 -2.72 16.72 12.19
N THR A 34 -3.72 17.25 11.48
CA THR A 34 -3.94 16.92 10.06
C THR A 34 -3.03 17.81 9.19
N LYS A 35 -1.72 17.58 9.30
CA LYS A 35 -0.68 18.32 8.57
C LYS A 35 0.42 17.36 8.12
N LYS A 36 1.16 17.75 7.09
CA LYS A 36 2.25 16.95 6.54
C LYS A 36 3.55 17.25 7.29
N VAL A 37 4.21 16.21 7.81
CA VAL A 37 5.62 16.27 8.21
C VAL A 37 6.47 16.37 6.93
N THR A 38 7.34 17.37 6.88
CA THR A 38 8.12 17.70 5.68
C THR A 38 9.61 17.43 5.83
N ARG A 39 10.10 17.44 7.08
CA ARG A 39 11.49 17.16 7.41
C ARG A 39 11.60 16.61 8.82
N VAL A 40 12.58 15.78 9.07
CA VAL A 40 13.01 15.31 10.39
C VAL A 40 14.52 15.41 10.53
N ASN A 41 15.00 15.53 11.76
CA ASN A 41 16.39 15.33 12.11
C ASN A 41 16.45 14.33 13.27
N LEU A 42 16.93 13.13 12.95
CA LEU A 42 17.00 11.99 13.87
C LEU A 42 18.40 11.83 14.48
N HIS A 43 19.32 12.77 14.22
CA HIS A 43 20.68 12.77 14.78
C HIS A 43 20.82 13.65 16.03
N THR A 44 19.75 14.35 16.43
CA THR A 44 19.72 15.19 17.65
C THR A 44 18.93 14.52 18.77
N SER A 45 19.20 14.89 20.00
CA SER A 45 18.38 14.51 21.16
C SER A 45 18.02 15.81 21.93
N PRO A 46 16.73 16.14 22.02
CA PRO A 46 15.57 15.47 21.42
C PRO A 46 15.56 15.51 19.88
N PHE A 47 14.82 14.59 19.24
CA PHE A 47 14.60 14.57 17.80
C PHE A 47 13.82 15.80 17.35
N GLU A 48 14.07 16.28 16.13
CA GLU A 48 13.44 17.47 15.59
C GLU A 48 12.51 17.13 14.42
N VAL A 49 11.33 17.75 14.40
CA VAL A 49 10.27 17.52 13.40
C VAL A 49 9.74 18.84 12.86
N TRP A 50 9.69 18.95 11.51
CA TRP A 50 9.11 20.09 10.80
C TRP A 50 7.81 19.71 10.13
N VAL A 51 6.80 20.56 10.33
CA VAL A 51 5.46 20.36 9.78
C VAL A 51 5.11 21.57 8.90
N GLY A 52 4.74 21.31 7.66
CA GLY A 52 4.37 22.35 6.69
C GLY A 52 5.58 22.87 5.91
N ASP A 53 6.13 24.03 6.26
CA ASP A 53 7.27 24.62 5.54
C ASP A 53 8.59 23.89 5.86
N PRO A 54 9.20 23.19 4.89
CA PRO A 54 10.47 22.50 5.14
C PRO A 54 11.67 23.44 5.22
N SER A 55 11.54 24.70 4.84
CA SER A 55 12.62 25.70 4.85
C SER A 55 12.74 26.44 6.20
N SER A 56 11.80 26.22 7.13
CA SER A 56 11.89 26.80 8.47
C SER A 56 13.19 26.41 9.17
N ASN A 57 13.86 27.38 9.78
CA ASN A 57 15.09 27.13 10.54
C ASN A 57 14.82 26.40 11.86
N GLU A 58 13.67 26.65 12.47
CA GLU A 58 13.29 26.03 13.74
C GLU A 58 12.35 24.85 13.54
N PRO A 59 12.53 23.75 14.29
CA PRO A 59 11.61 22.64 14.26
C PRO A 59 10.23 23.05 14.80
N THR A 60 9.17 22.45 14.26
CA THR A 60 7.81 22.66 14.76
C THR A 60 7.61 21.94 16.09
N PHE A 61 8.23 20.78 16.23
CA PHE A 61 8.19 19.95 17.44
C PHE A 61 9.57 19.35 17.70
N THR A 62 9.81 19.06 18.97
CA THR A 62 10.87 18.17 19.42
C THR A 62 10.25 16.97 20.14
N ALA A 63 10.86 15.79 20.03
CA ALA A 63 10.36 14.57 20.63
C ALA A 63 11.50 13.72 21.17
N GLU A 64 11.30 13.09 22.31
CA GLU A 64 12.24 12.13 22.88
C GLU A 64 12.20 10.79 22.13
N SER A 65 11.03 10.43 21.61
CA SER A 65 10.82 9.22 20.81
C SER A 65 9.94 9.52 19.59
N ILE A 66 10.15 8.78 18.49
CA ILE A 66 9.36 8.89 17.26
C ILE A 66 8.92 7.51 16.79
N ILE A 67 7.64 7.37 16.50
CA ILE A 67 7.08 6.22 15.77
C ILE A 67 6.78 6.64 14.33
N VAL A 68 7.47 6.04 13.36
CA VAL A 68 7.26 6.29 11.94
C VAL A 68 6.17 5.34 11.41
N SER A 69 5.03 5.92 11.00
CA SER A 69 3.89 5.18 10.44
C SER A 69 3.38 5.83 9.14
N THR A 70 4.31 6.28 8.30
CA THR A 70 4.01 7.07 7.09
C THR A 70 3.42 6.25 5.93
N GLY A 71 3.38 4.93 6.06
CA GLY A 71 2.76 4.02 5.10
C GLY A 71 3.50 3.90 3.77
N ALA A 72 2.79 3.35 2.78
CA ALA A 72 3.26 3.20 1.40
C ALA A 72 2.15 3.60 0.43
N LYS A 73 2.53 3.90 -0.80
CA LYS A 73 1.59 4.22 -1.89
C LYS A 73 1.66 3.13 -2.94
N ALA A 74 0.52 2.64 -3.40
CA ALA A 74 0.45 1.84 -4.60
C ALA A 74 0.92 2.66 -5.81
N LEU A 75 1.69 2.04 -6.67
CA LEU A 75 2.03 2.62 -7.96
C LEU A 75 0.80 2.57 -8.87
N MET A 76 0.52 3.69 -9.51
CA MET A 76 -0.62 3.88 -10.40
C MET A 76 -0.14 4.00 -11.85
N LEU A 77 -1.04 3.83 -12.80
CA LEU A 77 -0.73 4.01 -14.24
C LEU A 77 -0.66 5.49 -14.62
N ASN A 78 -1.20 6.38 -13.79
CA ASN A 78 -1.27 7.83 -13.96
C ASN A 78 -2.03 8.23 -15.24
N LEU A 79 -3.10 7.51 -15.55
CA LEU A 79 -3.99 7.81 -16.66
C LEU A 79 -5.14 8.73 -16.22
N PRO A 80 -5.74 9.50 -17.13
CA PRO A 80 -6.93 10.31 -16.83
C PRO A 80 -8.04 9.47 -16.20
N LYS A 81 -8.82 10.05 -15.29
CA LYS A 81 -9.92 9.42 -14.52
C LYS A 81 -9.50 8.31 -13.55
N GLU A 82 -8.22 8.01 -13.39
CA GLU A 82 -7.76 6.89 -12.55
C GLU A 82 -8.23 7.03 -11.10
N ILE A 83 -8.00 8.20 -10.49
CA ILE A 83 -8.35 8.46 -9.10
C ILE A 83 -9.88 8.44 -8.88
N GLU A 84 -10.64 8.93 -9.84
CA GLU A 84 -12.11 8.94 -9.81
C GLU A 84 -12.71 7.53 -9.84
N LEU A 85 -12.03 6.61 -10.54
CA LEU A 85 -12.44 5.23 -10.71
C LEU A 85 -11.89 4.28 -9.64
N VAL A 86 -10.97 4.72 -8.78
CA VAL A 86 -10.55 3.94 -7.61
C VAL A 86 -11.74 3.72 -6.68
N GLY A 87 -12.00 2.44 -6.33
CA GLY A 87 -13.21 2.03 -5.60
C GLY A 87 -14.47 1.91 -6.48
N HIS A 88 -14.39 2.31 -7.74
CA HIS A 88 -15.46 2.22 -8.74
C HIS A 88 -15.06 1.34 -9.94
N GLY A 89 -14.32 0.27 -9.67
CA GLY A 89 -13.84 -0.69 -10.65
C GLY A 89 -12.31 -0.72 -10.79
N ILE A 90 -11.58 0.29 -10.35
CA ILE A 90 -10.12 0.24 -10.20
C ILE A 90 -9.77 -0.04 -8.75
N SER A 91 -8.84 -0.98 -8.52
CA SER A 91 -8.31 -1.34 -7.21
C SER A 91 -6.80 -1.59 -7.26
N THR A 92 -6.16 -1.50 -6.11
CA THR A 92 -4.76 -1.85 -5.88
C THR A 92 -4.59 -2.94 -4.82
N CYS A 93 -5.70 -3.58 -4.40
CA CYS A 93 -5.72 -4.59 -3.34
C CYS A 93 -6.70 -5.73 -3.68
N ALA A 94 -6.20 -6.83 -4.20
CA ALA A 94 -7.03 -7.99 -4.54
C ALA A 94 -7.74 -8.60 -3.32
N THR A 95 -7.06 -8.66 -2.17
CA THR A 95 -7.62 -9.22 -0.94
C THR A 95 -8.69 -8.33 -0.31
N CYS A 96 -8.67 -7.02 -0.60
CA CYS A 96 -9.67 -6.08 -0.13
C CYS A 96 -10.95 -6.15 -0.97
N ASP A 97 -10.80 -6.13 -2.30
CA ASP A 97 -11.90 -5.83 -3.22
C ASP A 97 -12.32 -7.01 -4.10
N GLY A 98 -11.56 -8.11 -4.09
CA GLY A 98 -11.80 -9.24 -5.01
C GLY A 98 -13.19 -9.85 -4.92
N PHE A 99 -13.80 -9.85 -3.73
CA PHE A 99 -15.14 -10.40 -3.52
C PHE A 99 -16.23 -9.64 -4.30
N PHE A 100 -16.09 -8.32 -4.49
CA PHE A 100 -17.07 -7.50 -5.22
C PHE A 100 -17.16 -7.84 -6.72
N PHE A 101 -16.17 -8.58 -7.25
CA PHE A 101 -16.11 -8.96 -8.67
C PHE A 101 -16.49 -10.43 -8.91
N LYS A 102 -17.32 -11.00 -8.03
CA LYS A 102 -17.79 -12.38 -8.17
C LYS A 102 -18.50 -12.56 -9.51
N ASP A 103 -18.10 -13.64 -10.22
CA ASP A 103 -18.63 -14.06 -11.53
C ASP A 103 -18.47 -13.01 -12.65
N GLN A 104 -17.57 -12.02 -12.48
CA GLN A 104 -17.30 -10.98 -13.47
C GLN A 104 -15.96 -11.21 -14.18
N GLU A 105 -15.78 -10.60 -15.35
CA GLU A 105 -14.50 -10.54 -16.05
C GLU A 105 -13.71 -9.33 -15.55
N ILE A 106 -12.47 -9.57 -15.15
CA ILE A 106 -11.58 -8.55 -14.59
C ILE A 106 -10.18 -8.67 -15.19
N ALA A 107 -9.35 -7.66 -14.97
CA ALA A 107 -7.96 -7.70 -15.35
C ALA A 107 -7.02 -7.31 -14.20
N VAL A 108 -5.77 -7.78 -14.29
CA VAL A 108 -4.66 -7.41 -13.41
C VAL A 108 -3.54 -6.85 -14.27
N VAL A 109 -3.08 -5.64 -13.96
CA VAL A 109 -1.91 -5.05 -14.62
C VAL A 109 -0.67 -5.34 -13.80
N GLY A 110 0.29 -6.04 -14.40
CA GLY A 110 1.53 -6.40 -13.74
C GLY A 110 2.19 -7.62 -14.35
N GLY A 111 3.24 -8.13 -13.72
CA GLY A 111 3.96 -9.32 -14.21
C GLY A 111 5.03 -9.83 -13.25
N GLY A 112 5.09 -9.29 -12.02
CA GLY A 112 5.87 -9.82 -10.90
C GLY A 112 5.05 -10.77 -10.04
N ASP A 113 5.66 -11.30 -8.97
CA ASP A 113 5.00 -12.23 -8.04
C ASP A 113 3.68 -11.66 -7.50
N SER A 114 3.64 -10.42 -7.02
CA SER A 114 2.42 -9.80 -6.52
C SER A 114 1.28 -9.81 -7.54
N ALA A 115 1.55 -9.49 -8.81
CA ALA A 115 0.52 -9.50 -9.84
C ALA A 115 -0.04 -10.90 -10.11
N VAL A 116 0.83 -11.90 -10.07
CA VAL A 116 0.43 -13.30 -10.25
C VAL A 116 -0.34 -13.82 -9.04
N GLU A 117 0.11 -13.50 -7.82
CA GLU A 117 -0.60 -13.82 -6.57
C GLU A 117 -1.99 -13.20 -6.54
N GLU A 118 -2.10 -11.92 -6.88
CA GLU A 118 -3.40 -11.23 -6.97
C GLU A 118 -4.30 -11.87 -8.01
N ALA A 119 -3.79 -12.17 -9.21
CA ALA A 119 -4.57 -12.84 -10.25
C ALA A 119 -5.05 -14.24 -9.81
N MET A 120 -4.21 -15.00 -9.13
CA MET A 120 -4.56 -16.31 -8.56
C MET A 120 -5.64 -16.18 -7.48
N PHE A 121 -5.51 -15.20 -6.59
CA PHE A 121 -6.52 -14.93 -5.56
C PHE A 121 -7.86 -14.54 -6.19
N LEU A 122 -7.85 -13.59 -7.11
CA LEU A 122 -9.03 -13.08 -7.82
C LEU A 122 -9.74 -14.16 -8.64
N SER A 123 -9.01 -15.12 -9.19
CA SER A 123 -9.60 -16.24 -9.95
C SER A 123 -10.54 -17.13 -9.13
N ARG A 124 -10.50 -17.02 -7.80
CA ARG A 124 -11.45 -17.73 -6.92
C ARG A 124 -12.85 -17.15 -7.00
N PHE A 125 -12.96 -15.87 -7.30
CA PHE A 125 -14.23 -15.13 -7.36
C PHE A 125 -14.65 -14.85 -8.81
N ALA A 126 -13.77 -14.28 -9.60
CA ALA A 126 -14.04 -13.87 -10.97
C ALA A 126 -14.36 -15.03 -11.90
N SER A 127 -15.11 -14.77 -12.95
CA SER A 127 -15.33 -15.74 -14.05
C SER A 127 -14.08 -15.87 -14.92
N LYS A 128 -13.34 -14.76 -15.11
CA LYS A 128 -12.09 -14.69 -15.87
C LYS A 128 -11.21 -13.56 -15.36
N VAL A 129 -9.91 -13.82 -15.30
CA VAL A 129 -8.88 -12.83 -14.94
C VAL A 129 -7.90 -12.69 -16.09
N THR A 130 -7.73 -11.50 -16.63
CA THR A 130 -6.76 -11.24 -17.71
C THR A 130 -5.55 -10.50 -17.13
N ILE A 131 -4.37 -11.13 -17.14
CA ILE A 131 -3.12 -10.46 -16.78
C ILE A 131 -2.64 -9.64 -17.99
N ILE A 132 -2.62 -8.32 -17.86
CA ILE A 132 -2.10 -7.40 -18.86
C ILE A 132 -0.64 -7.14 -18.53
N HIS A 133 0.26 -7.55 -19.42
CA HIS A 133 1.69 -7.38 -19.21
C HIS A 133 2.38 -6.79 -20.43
N ARG A 134 3.23 -5.77 -20.19
CA ARG A 134 3.94 -5.03 -21.25
C ARG A 134 5.10 -5.77 -21.91
N ARG A 135 5.41 -7.00 -21.44
CA ARG A 135 6.44 -7.88 -22.00
C ARG A 135 5.80 -9.19 -22.45
N ASP A 136 6.60 -10.02 -23.10
CA ASP A 136 6.22 -11.35 -23.59
C ASP A 136 6.39 -12.47 -22.55
N GLN A 137 6.93 -12.14 -21.36
CA GLN A 137 7.14 -13.09 -20.26
C GLN A 137 7.03 -12.39 -18.90
N LEU A 138 6.55 -13.14 -17.89
CA LEU A 138 6.45 -12.69 -16.51
C LEU A 138 7.84 -12.57 -15.86
N ARG A 139 7.92 -11.70 -14.86
CA ARG A 139 9.08 -11.60 -13.94
C ARG A 139 8.88 -12.36 -12.65
N ALA A 140 7.69 -12.89 -12.44
CA ALA A 140 7.34 -13.71 -11.28
C ALA A 140 8.23 -14.95 -11.18
N SER A 141 8.33 -15.52 -9.99
CA SER A 141 9.03 -16.79 -9.76
C SER A 141 8.44 -17.92 -10.60
N LYS A 142 9.27 -18.88 -10.99
CA LYS A 142 8.86 -19.97 -11.89
C LYS A 142 7.65 -20.74 -11.36
N ILE A 143 7.62 -21.00 -10.05
CA ILE A 143 6.52 -21.72 -9.41
C ILE A 143 5.19 -20.94 -9.52
N MET A 144 5.24 -19.63 -9.41
CA MET A 144 4.05 -18.77 -9.55
C MET A 144 3.58 -18.72 -11.00
N GLN A 145 4.51 -18.64 -11.95
CA GLN A 145 4.19 -18.72 -13.38
C GLN A 145 3.48 -20.03 -13.73
N ASP A 146 4.02 -21.17 -13.29
CA ASP A 146 3.46 -22.49 -13.59
C ASP A 146 2.04 -22.63 -13.01
N ARG A 147 1.80 -22.11 -11.81
CA ARG A 147 0.45 -22.09 -11.21
C ARG A 147 -0.53 -21.23 -12.01
N ALA A 148 -0.10 -20.04 -12.44
CA ALA A 148 -0.94 -19.14 -13.22
C ALA A 148 -1.25 -19.73 -14.61
N PHE A 149 -0.29 -20.33 -15.28
CA PHE A 149 -0.50 -21.00 -16.57
C PHE A 149 -1.43 -22.21 -16.48
N ALA A 150 -1.40 -22.93 -15.36
CA ALA A 150 -2.28 -24.07 -15.10
C ALA A 150 -3.73 -23.64 -14.76
N ASN A 151 -3.98 -22.38 -14.41
CA ASN A 151 -5.30 -21.90 -14.01
C ASN A 151 -6.18 -21.57 -15.24
N PRO A 152 -7.28 -22.30 -15.49
CA PRO A 152 -8.09 -22.11 -16.69
C PRO A 152 -8.80 -20.75 -16.76
N LYS A 153 -8.99 -20.09 -15.62
CA LYS A 153 -9.61 -18.76 -15.53
C LYS A 153 -8.64 -17.63 -15.82
N ILE A 154 -7.31 -17.87 -15.76
CA ILE A 154 -6.31 -16.84 -16.01
C ILE A 154 -5.95 -16.83 -17.49
N LYS A 155 -5.99 -15.67 -18.09
CA LYS A 155 -5.57 -15.38 -19.45
C LYS A 155 -4.46 -14.34 -19.44
N PHE A 156 -3.61 -14.35 -20.46
CA PHE A 156 -2.48 -13.44 -20.58
C PHE A 156 -2.63 -12.57 -21.82
N LEU A 157 -2.52 -11.29 -21.64
CA LEU A 157 -2.43 -10.30 -22.69
C LEU A 157 -1.01 -9.72 -22.71
N TRP A 158 -0.15 -10.41 -23.49
CA TRP A 158 1.27 -10.10 -23.61
C TRP A 158 1.54 -8.89 -24.50
N ASN A 159 2.62 -8.17 -24.20
CA ASN A 159 3.05 -7.00 -24.96
C ASN A 159 1.99 -5.90 -25.02
N HIS A 160 1.16 -5.76 -23.96
CA HIS A 160 0.13 -4.73 -23.91
C HIS A 160 0.28 -3.87 -22.67
N GLN A 161 -0.13 -2.62 -22.82
CA GLN A 161 -0.30 -1.65 -21.75
C GLN A 161 -1.69 -1.04 -21.82
N VAL A 162 -2.22 -0.65 -20.67
CA VAL A 162 -3.47 0.12 -20.60
C VAL A 162 -3.16 1.56 -20.97
N THR A 163 -3.98 2.15 -21.84
CA THR A 163 -3.81 3.54 -22.30
C THR A 163 -4.99 4.44 -21.97
N GLU A 164 -6.16 3.85 -21.68
CA GLU A 164 -7.37 4.62 -21.35
C GLU A 164 -8.33 3.76 -20.52
N TYR A 165 -9.05 4.40 -19.61
CA TYR A 165 -10.16 3.82 -18.85
C TYR A 165 -11.48 4.17 -19.55
N ILE A 166 -12.36 3.18 -19.71
CA ILE A 166 -13.68 3.32 -20.31
C ILE A 166 -14.72 3.26 -19.22
N GLY A 167 -15.58 4.25 -19.16
CA GLY A 167 -16.63 4.45 -18.16
C GLY A 167 -16.53 5.84 -17.51
N ASP A 168 -17.62 6.31 -16.94
CA ASP A 168 -17.66 7.64 -16.31
C ASP A 168 -17.75 7.54 -14.78
N THR A 169 -18.74 6.82 -14.24
CA THR A 169 -18.95 6.65 -12.79
C THR A 169 -18.43 5.32 -12.27
N LYS A 170 -18.19 4.37 -13.15
CA LYS A 170 -17.60 3.06 -12.87
C LYS A 170 -16.84 2.57 -14.08
N LEU A 171 -15.89 1.67 -13.84
CA LEU A 171 -15.15 1.04 -14.91
C LEU A 171 -16.05 0.09 -15.73
N GLU A 172 -16.03 0.23 -17.04
CA GLU A 172 -16.75 -0.63 -17.99
C GLU A 172 -15.78 -1.36 -18.94
N GLY A 173 -14.54 -0.92 -18.98
CA GLY A 173 -13.49 -1.50 -19.79
C GLY A 173 -12.22 -0.67 -19.79
N VAL A 174 -11.24 -1.16 -20.52
CA VAL A 174 -9.97 -0.45 -20.76
C VAL A 174 -9.58 -0.52 -22.23
N LYS A 175 -8.97 0.55 -22.73
CA LYS A 175 -8.26 0.51 -23.99
C LYS A 175 -6.85 0.01 -23.72
N VAL A 176 -6.40 -0.96 -24.47
CA VAL A 176 -5.06 -1.52 -24.39
C VAL A 176 -4.35 -1.36 -25.71
N GLN A 177 -3.05 -1.08 -25.64
CA GLN A 177 -2.19 -0.91 -26.80
C GLN A 177 -1.09 -1.97 -26.78
N ASN A 178 -0.91 -2.64 -27.90
CA ASN A 178 0.24 -3.51 -28.10
C ASN A 178 1.50 -2.65 -28.22
N VAL A 179 2.47 -2.83 -27.33
CA VAL A 179 3.69 -2.02 -27.26
C VAL A 179 4.63 -2.23 -28.45
N THR A 180 4.52 -3.36 -29.16
CA THR A 180 5.37 -3.70 -30.33
C THR A 180 4.77 -3.20 -31.63
N HIS A 181 3.47 -3.43 -31.80
CA HIS A 181 2.77 -3.15 -33.06
C HIS A 181 1.96 -1.87 -33.03
N GLN A 182 1.85 -1.22 -31.88
CA GLN A 182 1.07 0.01 -31.64
C GLN A 182 -0.43 -0.13 -31.99
N THR A 183 -0.93 -1.36 -32.11
CA THR A 183 -2.33 -1.64 -32.35
C THR A 183 -3.12 -1.50 -31.06
N GLU A 184 -4.30 -0.88 -31.14
CA GLU A 184 -5.20 -0.71 -30.01
C GLU A 184 -6.35 -1.68 -30.07
N SER A 185 -6.83 -2.09 -28.90
CA SER A 185 -8.06 -2.86 -28.73
C SER A 185 -8.74 -2.50 -27.42
N VAL A 186 -10.00 -2.89 -27.30
CA VAL A 186 -10.79 -2.69 -26.08
C VAL A 186 -10.96 -4.02 -25.36
N LEU A 187 -10.70 -4.01 -24.07
CA LEU A 187 -11.00 -5.11 -23.16
C LEU A 187 -12.16 -4.70 -22.26
N ASN A 188 -13.33 -5.33 -22.46
CA ASN A 188 -14.49 -5.10 -21.62
C ASN A 188 -14.32 -5.86 -20.32
N ILE A 189 -14.21 -5.15 -19.20
CA ILE A 189 -14.00 -5.67 -17.87
C ILE A 189 -14.74 -4.80 -16.86
N SER A 190 -15.17 -5.41 -15.77
CA SER A 190 -15.83 -4.70 -14.67
C SER A 190 -14.86 -4.25 -13.59
N GLY A 191 -13.64 -4.80 -13.56
CA GLY A 191 -12.62 -4.48 -12.58
C GLY A 191 -11.20 -4.54 -13.14
N LEU A 192 -10.37 -3.59 -12.72
CA LEU A 192 -8.96 -3.53 -13.02
C LEU A 192 -8.15 -3.45 -11.73
N PHE A 193 -7.26 -4.41 -11.51
CA PHE A 193 -6.35 -4.42 -10.37
C PHE A 193 -4.96 -3.99 -10.82
N ILE A 194 -4.45 -2.91 -10.22
CA ILE A 194 -3.13 -2.36 -10.56
C ILE A 194 -2.10 -2.94 -9.60
N ALA A 195 -1.37 -3.96 -10.06
CA ALA A 195 -0.40 -4.73 -9.27
C ALA A 195 1.04 -4.52 -9.81
N ILE A 196 1.45 -3.25 -9.97
CA ILE A 196 2.76 -2.88 -10.51
C ILE A 196 3.79 -2.51 -9.43
N GLY A 197 3.40 -2.61 -8.16
CA GLY A 197 4.25 -2.39 -6.99
C GLY A 197 3.75 -1.26 -6.08
N HIS A 198 4.53 -1.02 -5.02
CA HIS A 198 4.28 0.03 -4.04
C HIS A 198 5.58 0.81 -3.79
N THR A 199 5.45 2.04 -3.33
CA THR A 199 6.55 2.88 -2.89
C THR A 199 6.30 3.33 -1.46
N PRO A 200 7.19 3.00 -0.50
CA PRO A 200 7.05 3.46 0.88
C PRO A 200 7.28 4.97 0.97
N ASN A 201 6.62 5.61 1.94
CA ASN A 201 6.77 7.05 2.16
C ASN A 201 7.96 7.32 3.10
N THR A 202 9.17 7.09 2.58
CA THR A 202 10.44 7.14 3.33
C THR A 202 11.37 8.28 2.94
N SER A 203 11.03 9.08 1.95
CA SER A 203 11.92 10.11 1.39
C SER A 203 12.47 11.12 2.43
N ILE A 204 11.69 11.44 3.49
CA ILE A 204 12.13 12.35 4.55
C ILE A 204 13.11 11.71 5.55
N PHE A 205 13.31 10.39 5.48
CA PHE A 205 14.20 9.62 6.34
C PHE A 205 15.47 9.13 5.62
N GLU A 206 15.61 9.43 4.32
CA GLU A 206 16.78 9.05 3.54
C GLU A 206 18.08 9.58 4.16
N GLY A 207 19.09 8.72 4.23
CA GLY A 207 20.39 9.05 4.87
C GLY A 207 20.38 9.05 6.40
N GLN A 208 19.22 8.83 7.04
CA GLN A 208 19.09 8.76 8.49
C GLN A 208 18.68 7.35 8.94
N LEU A 209 17.58 6.80 8.40
CA LEU A 209 17.17 5.44 8.72
C LEU A 209 17.74 4.43 7.71
N SER A 210 18.04 3.24 8.20
CA SER A 210 18.42 2.10 7.36
C SER A 210 17.22 1.62 6.55
N LEU A 211 17.36 1.55 5.22
CA LEU A 211 16.33 1.10 4.32
C LEU A 211 16.71 -0.22 3.65
N HIS A 212 15.71 -1.02 3.31
CA HIS A 212 15.84 -2.15 2.39
C HIS A 212 16.11 -1.64 0.96
N GLU A 213 16.56 -2.51 0.07
CA GLU A 213 16.79 -2.17 -1.35
C GLU A 213 15.52 -1.67 -2.06
N ASN A 214 14.34 -2.07 -1.58
CA ASN A 214 13.04 -1.62 -2.07
C ASN A 214 12.52 -0.34 -1.37
N GLY A 215 13.35 0.31 -0.54
CA GLY A 215 13.07 1.59 0.10
C GLY A 215 12.29 1.53 1.42
N TYR A 216 11.86 0.36 1.88
CA TYR A 216 11.15 0.18 3.15
C TYR A 216 12.10 0.30 4.34
N ILE A 217 11.61 0.83 5.48
CA ILE A 217 12.41 0.95 6.69
C ILE A 217 12.76 -0.45 7.22
N LYS A 218 14.03 -0.66 7.56
CA LYS A 218 14.47 -1.86 8.26
C LYS A 218 14.16 -1.74 9.75
N THR A 219 13.48 -2.74 10.28
CA THR A 219 13.33 -2.94 11.72
C THR A 219 14.12 -4.16 12.17
N GLU A 220 14.39 -4.27 13.45
CA GLU A 220 14.91 -5.49 14.04
C GLU A 220 13.90 -6.63 13.91
N SER A 221 14.38 -7.87 13.94
CA SER A 221 13.49 -9.03 13.90
C SER A 221 12.54 -9.02 15.09
N ASP A 222 11.25 -9.23 14.84
CA ASP A 222 10.18 -9.30 15.85
C ASP A 222 10.03 -8.03 16.73
N SER A 223 10.48 -6.87 16.23
CA SER A 223 10.43 -5.58 16.91
C SER A 223 10.09 -4.47 15.93
N SER A 224 9.71 -3.32 16.45
CA SER A 224 9.53 -2.08 15.70
C SER A 224 10.79 -1.17 15.73
N ARG A 225 11.84 -1.57 16.44
CA ARG A 225 13.08 -0.79 16.61
C ARG A 225 13.80 -0.61 15.26
N THR A 226 14.30 0.60 15.04
CA THR A 226 15.11 0.92 13.86
C THR A 226 16.60 0.95 14.22
N ASN A 227 17.45 1.38 13.29
CA ASN A 227 18.87 1.60 13.55
C ASN A 227 19.17 2.82 14.45
N ILE A 228 18.18 3.59 14.84
CA ILE A 228 18.32 4.76 15.74
C ILE A 228 17.50 4.48 17.00
N ASP A 229 18.16 4.49 18.15
CA ASP A 229 17.50 4.33 19.44
C ASP A 229 16.46 5.42 19.67
N GLY A 230 15.26 5.05 20.16
CA GLY A 230 14.13 5.95 20.34
C GLY A 230 13.32 6.19 19.06
N VAL A 231 13.72 5.62 17.92
CA VAL A 231 12.97 5.68 16.65
C VAL A 231 12.46 4.30 16.26
N PHE A 232 11.15 4.20 16.11
CA PHE A 232 10.41 2.97 15.80
C PHE A 232 9.68 3.12 14.47
N ALA A 233 9.40 2.00 13.79
CA ALA A 233 8.64 2.00 12.54
C ALA A 233 7.56 0.90 12.52
N CYS A 234 6.38 1.23 12.01
CA CYS A 234 5.25 0.31 11.95
C CYS A 234 4.35 0.56 10.73
N GLY A 235 3.49 -0.40 10.42
CA GLY A 235 2.61 -0.36 9.27
C GLY A 235 3.34 -0.52 7.95
N ASP A 236 2.71 -0.07 6.86
CA ASP A 236 3.17 -0.32 5.50
C ASP A 236 4.50 0.37 5.15
N VAL A 237 5.01 1.27 5.98
CA VAL A 237 6.34 1.88 5.76
C VAL A 237 7.49 0.89 5.98
N GLN A 238 7.27 -0.17 6.76
CA GLN A 238 8.18 -1.27 7.03
C GLN A 238 7.67 -2.63 6.52
N ASP A 239 6.34 -2.82 6.43
CA ASP A 239 5.73 -4.06 5.93
C ASP A 239 5.58 -4.02 4.41
N PHE A 240 6.53 -4.62 3.69
CA PHE A 240 6.44 -4.80 2.25
C PHE A 240 5.76 -6.12 1.83
N THR A 241 5.31 -6.92 2.80
CA THR A 241 4.74 -8.25 2.56
C THR A 241 3.22 -8.24 2.58
N TYR A 242 2.61 -7.82 3.67
CA TYR A 242 1.17 -7.94 3.89
C TYR A 242 0.38 -6.69 3.50
N ARG A 243 0.80 -5.50 3.96
CA ARG A 243 0.14 -4.21 3.68
C ARG A 243 -1.37 -4.25 3.91
N GLN A 244 -1.77 -4.71 5.10
CA GLN A 244 -3.16 -4.80 5.51
C GLN A 244 -3.42 -3.89 6.72
N ALA A 245 -4.64 -3.34 6.82
CA ALA A 245 -5.02 -2.47 7.92
C ALA A 245 -4.82 -3.15 9.29
N ILE A 246 -5.13 -4.44 9.40
CA ILE A 246 -4.98 -5.19 10.64
C ILE A 246 -3.50 -5.45 10.99
N THR A 247 -2.62 -5.71 10.01
CA THR A 247 -1.19 -5.86 10.28
C THR A 247 -0.53 -4.53 10.62
N ALA A 248 -1.00 -3.44 10.01
CA ALA A 248 -0.56 -2.10 10.36
C ALA A 248 -0.97 -1.73 11.80
N ALA A 249 -2.20 -2.04 12.19
CA ALA A 249 -2.66 -1.84 13.58
C ALA A 249 -1.87 -2.69 14.57
N GLY A 250 -1.61 -3.97 14.25
CA GLY A 250 -0.82 -4.87 15.09
C GLY A 250 0.63 -4.38 15.29
N SER A 251 1.32 -4.00 14.21
CA SER A 251 2.66 -3.44 14.29
C SER A 251 2.68 -2.06 14.96
N GLY A 252 1.60 -1.27 14.82
CA GLY A 252 1.42 -0.03 15.55
C GLY A 252 1.35 -0.23 17.07
N CYS A 253 0.64 -1.26 17.51
CA CYS A 253 0.62 -1.67 18.91
C CYS A 253 2.01 -2.08 19.41
N MET A 254 2.76 -2.86 18.61
CA MET A 254 4.15 -3.23 18.96
C MET A 254 5.02 -1.98 19.12
N ALA A 255 4.94 -1.04 18.17
CA ALA A 255 5.73 0.20 18.21
C ALA A 255 5.41 1.07 19.43
N ALA A 256 4.13 1.14 19.82
CA ALA A 256 3.73 1.87 21.02
C ALA A 256 4.32 1.25 22.30
N ILE A 257 4.29 -0.08 22.42
CA ILE A 257 4.86 -0.80 23.58
C ILE A 257 6.40 -0.66 23.60
N ASP A 258 7.06 -0.77 22.43
CA ASP A 258 8.51 -0.61 22.34
C ASP A 258 8.94 0.82 22.72
N ALA A 259 8.19 1.84 22.28
CA ALA A 259 8.46 3.23 22.60
C ALA A 259 8.24 3.54 24.09
N GLU A 260 7.15 3.02 24.68
CA GLU A 260 6.85 3.18 26.10
C GLU A 260 7.98 2.61 26.96
N ARG A 261 8.39 1.35 26.70
CA ARG A 261 9.47 0.70 27.45
C ARG A 261 10.79 1.44 27.32
N TRP A 262 11.11 1.86 26.10
CA TRP A 262 12.32 2.63 25.87
C TRP A 262 12.33 3.96 26.64
N LEU A 263 11.22 4.71 26.65
CA LEU A 263 11.10 5.96 27.42
C LEU A 263 11.22 5.71 28.93
N GLU A 264 10.60 4.64 29.47
CA GLU A 264 10.73 4.26 30.87
C GLU A 264 12.21 3.98 31.23
N GLU A 265 12.94 3.26 30.38
CA GLU A 265 14.37 2.97 30.57
C GLU A 265 15.20 4.26 30.60
N GLN A 266 14.89 5.25 29.72
CA GLN A 266 15.61 6.52 29.69
C GLN A 266 15.34 7.38 30.94
N HIS A 267 14.14 7.33 31.52
CA HIS A 267 13.75 8.11 32.69
C HIS A 267 14.04 7.40 34.02
N ALA A 268 14.41 6.12 34.01
CA ALA A 268 14.78 5.35 35.21
C ALA A 268 16.26 5.54 35.62
N GLY A 269 17.08 6.20 34.82
CA GLY A 269 18.50 6.52 35.08
C GLY A 269 18.64 7.97 35.49
#